data_aef888b12add836463edbc29f7a7263f
#
_entry.id   aef888b12add836463edbc29f7a7263f
#
_cell.length_a   1.000
_cell.length_b   1.000
_cell.length_c   1.000
_cell.angle_alpha   90.00
_cell.angle_beta   90.00
_cell.angle_gamma   90.00
#
_symmetry.space_group_name_H-M   'P 1'
#
loop_
_entity.id
_entity.type
_entity.pdbx_description
1 polymer ?
#
loop_
_entity_poly.entity_id
_entity_poly.type
_entity_poly.pdbx_seq_one_letter_code
_entity_poly.pdbx_strand_id
1 'polypeptide(L)'
;MAEFTYNPVQLVLAGQNVILNTTISCPKGYVLHRNESGLVILRGIVNNPQSCFARYQVTFNGNIAVPEDGTAGEISVALAIDGEPLQTSKAIVTPTVVDAYFNVTSTAFITVPKGCCFTIAVENTSASATPTTPAPAINVQNANLVVERVA
;
A
#
# COMPACT_ATOMS: atom_id res chain seq x y z
N MET A 1 -4.62 -9.85 -13.56
CA MET A 1 -5.05 -9.32 -12.26
C MET A 1 -4.41 -10.12 -11.14
N ALA A 2 -3.97 -9.47 -10.11
CA ALA A 2 -3.43 -10.10 -8.92
C ALA A 2 -4.06 -9.47 -7.67
N GLU A 3 -4.29 -10.26 -6.64
CA GLU A 3 -4.87 -9.80 -5.40
C GLU A 3 -4.10 -10.38 -4.22
N PHE A 4 -3.72 -9.53 -3.30
CA PHE A 4 -2.96 -9.87 -2.10
C PHE A 4 -3.70 -9.37 -0.88
N THR A 5 -3.82 -10.21 0.16
CA THR A 5 -4.63 -9.90 1.33
C THR A 5 -3.94 -10.27 2.63
N TYR A 6 -4.38 -9.62 3.71
CA TYR A 6 -4.06 -10.01 5.08
C TYR A 6 -5.19 -9.53 5.99
N ASN A 7 -6.00 -10.47 6.48
CA ASN A 7 -7.21 -10.15 7.24
C ASN A 7 -6.97 -9.82 8.71
N PRO A 8 -6.02 -10.47 9.43
CA PRO A 8 -5.80 -10.16 10.84
C PRO A 8 -5.32 -8.72 11.06
N VAL A 9 -5.54 -8.23 12.27
CA VAL A 9 -5.00 -6.92 12.68
C VAL A 9 -3.49 -6.97 12.73
N GLN A 10 -2.83 -5.98 12.13
CA GLN A 10 -1.38 -5.82 12.18
C GLN A 10 -1.02 -4.40 12.62
N LEU A 11 0.03 -4.27 13.41
CA LEU A 11 0.59 -2.98 13.79
C LEU A 11 1.62 -2.56 12.74
N VAL A 12 1.44 -1.38 12.16
CA VAL A 12 2.35 -0.82 11.16
C VAL A 12 2.93 0.47 11.71
N LEU A 13 4.24 0.47 11.94
CA LEU A 13 4.93 1.67 12.42
C LEU A 13 5.02 2.72 11.32
N ALA A 14 5.19 3.98 11.70
CA ALA A 14 5.35 5.07 10.75
C ALA A 14 6.54 4.82 9.81
N GLY A 15 6.32 5.02 8.51
CA GLY A 15 7.33 4.76 7.49
C GLY A 15 7.48 3.28 7.12
N GLN A 16 6.73 2.39 7.73
CA GLN A 16 6.75 0.96 7.40
C GLN A 16 5.58 0.55 6.53
N ASN A 17 5.66 -0.64 5.97
CA ASN A 17 4.69 -1.15 5.00
C ASN A 17 3.70 -2.10 5.65
N VAL A 18 2.48 -2.08 5.11
CA VAL A 18 1.45 -3.08 5.41
C VAL A 18 1.88 -4.43 4.84
N ILE A 19 1.83 -5.48 5.66
CA ILE A 19 2.17 -6.84 5.24
C ILE A 19 0.95 -7.47 4.56
N LEU A 20 1.21 -8.21 3.47
CA LEU A 20 0.20 -8.93 2.70
C LEU A 20 0.68 -10.38 2.53
N ASN A 21 0.10 -11.30 3.28
CA ASN A 21 0.60 -12.69 3.33
C ASN A 21 -0.08 -13.64 2.36
N THR A 22 -1.29 -13.34 1.93
CA THR A 22 -2.09 -14.26 1.13
C THR A 22 -2.23 -13.76 -0.29
N THR A 23 -1.91 -14.62 -1.25
CA THR A 23 -2.16 -14.37 -2.67
C THR A 23 -3.45 -15.09 -3.07
N ILE A 24 -4.47 -14.32 -3.46
CA ILE A 24 -5.78 -14.87 -3.84
C ILE A 24 -5.75 -15.37 -5.29
N SER A 25 -5.15 -14.61 -6.18
CA SER A 25 -5.01 -14.98 -7.59
C SER A 25 -3.55 -14.99 -8.01
N CYS A 26 -3.15 -16.04 -8.74
CA CYS A 26 -1.78 -16.16 -9.21
C CYS A 26 -1.43 -15.07 -10.22
N PRO A 27 -0.44 -14.25 -9.95
CA PRO A 27 0.04 -13.26 -10.93
C PRO A 27 0.74 -13.97 -12.11
N LYS A 28 0.47 -13.48 -13.30
CA LYS A 28 1.05 -14.05 -14.53
C LYS A 28 2.35 -13.34 -14.91
N GLY A 29 3.40 -13.53 -14.14
CA GLY A 29 4.74 -13.08 -14.53
C GLY A 29 5.00 -11.57 -14.54
N TYR A 30 3.97 -10.73 -14.60
CA TYR A 30 4.11 -9.28 -14.61
C TYR A 30 4.12 -8.68 -13.22
N VAL A 31 3.53 -9.38 -12.26
CA VAL A 31 3.39 -8.97 -10.88
C VAL A 31 3.99 -10.08 -10.02
N LEU A 32 4.94 -9.73 -9.18
CA LEU A 32 5.59 -10.65 -8.25
C LEU A 32 5.36 -10.17 -6.83
N HIS A 33 5.07 -11.09 -5.92
CA HIS A 33 4.90 -10.81 -4.51
C HIS A 33 5.98 -11.53 -3.71
N ARG A 34 6.62 -10.82 -2.79
CA ARG A 34 7.52 -11.45 -1.82
C ARG A 34 6.69 -11.95 -0.65
N ASN A 35 6.78 -13.25 -0.37
CA ASN A 35 6.06 -13.88 0.73
C ASN A 35 6.37 -13.17 2.06
N GLU A 36 5.33 -13.03 2.88
CA GLU A 36 5.41 -12.44 4.22
C GLU A 36 5.91 -10.99 4.23
N SER A 37 5.73 -10.27 3.11
CA SER A 37 6.08 -8.86 3.01
C SER A 37 4.95 -8.08 2.36
N GLY A 38 5.03 -6.76 2.46
CA GLY A 38 4.14 -5.86 1.75
C GLY A 38 4.65 -5.45 0.38
N LEU A 39 5.71 -6.09 -0.13
CA LEU A 39 6.37 -5.67 -1.35
C LEU A 39 5.83 -6.42 -2.56
N VAL A 40 5.33 -5.68 -3.53
CA VAL A 40 4.85 -6.21 -4.81
C VAL A 40 5.67 -5.58 -5.92
N ILE A 41 6.20 -6.42 -6.81
CA ILE A 41 7.04 -5.97 -7.92
C ILE A 41 6.22 -5.94 -9.20
N LEU A 42 6.17 -4.78 -9.84
CA LEU A 42 5.53 -4.59 -11.15
C LEU A 42 6.61 -4.54 -12.22
N ARG A 43 6.44 -5.37 -13.25
CA ARG A 43 7.38 -5.44 -14.37
C ARG A 43 6.91 -4.62 -15.56
N GLY A 44 7.85 -3.95 -16.21
CA GLY A 44 7.63 -3.35 -17.52
C GLY A 44 7.61 -4.40 -18.63
N ILE A 45 7.29 -3.97 -19.84
CA ILE A 45 7.30 -4.83 -21.02
C ILE A 45 8.75 -5.06 -21.47
N VAL A 46 9.12 -6.31 -21.72
CA VAL A 46 10.49 -6.66 -22.15
C VAL A 46 10.54 -6.95 -23.65
N ASN A 47 9.56 -7.62 -24.21
CA ASN A 47 9.63 -8.22 -25.54
C ASN A 47 8.66 -7.62 -26.58
N ASN A 48 8.14 -6.43 -26.35
CA ASN A 48 7.28 -5.78 -27.33
C ASN A 48 7.97 -4.53 -27.91
N PRO A 49 8.39 -4.53 -29.18
CA PRO A 49 9.11 -3.41 -29.77
C PRO A 49 8.24 -2.14 -29.94
N GLN A 50 6.91 -2.30 -29.92
CA GLN A 50 5.98 -1.19 -30.15
C GLN A 50 5.52 -0.51 -28.87
N SER A 51 5.79 -1.06 -27.70
CA SER A 51 5.38 -0.50 -26.41
C SER A 51 6.58 -0.02 -25.61
N CYS A 52 6.48 1.19 -25.08
CA CYS A 52 7.52 1.80 -24.26
C CYS A 52 7.29 1.63 -22.76
N PHE A 53 6.11 1.17 -22.34
CA PHE A 53 5.74 1.05 -20.94
C PHE A 53 4.67 -0.02 -20.71
N ALA A 54 4.53 -0.44 -19.46
CA ALA A 54 3.37 -1.17 -18.96
C ALA A 54 2.65 -0.29 -17.94
N ARG A 55 1.34 -0.28 -17.97
CA ARG A 55 0.53 0.50 -17.03
C ARG A 55 -0.31 -0.42 -16.15
N TYR A 56 -0.30 -0.13 -14.87
CA TYR A 56 -1.03 -0.89 -13.86
C TYR A 56 -1.98 0.01 -13.11
N GLN A 57 -3.16 -0.51 -12.81
CA GLN A 57 -4.06 0.06 -11.80
C GLN A 57 -3.85 -0.69 -10.51
N VAL A 58 -3.52 0.03 -9.44
CA VAL A 58 -3.26 -0.52 -8.11
C VAL A 58 -4.27 0.08 -7.16
N THR A 59 -5.01 -0.78 -6.45
CA THR A 59 -6.02 -0.35 -5.49
C THR A 59 -5.75 -1.00 -4.14
N PHE A 60 -5.58 -0.18 -3.13
CA PHE A 60 -5.53 -0.63 -1.73
C PHE A 60 -6.88 -0.37 -1.07
N ASN A 61 -7.33 -1.34 -0.28
CA ASN A 61 -8.50 -1.23 0.57
C ASN A 61 -8.19 -1.87 1.92
N GLY A 62 -8.53 -1.20 3.00
CA GLY A 62 -8.32 -1.72 4.33
C GLY A 62 -9.01 -0.87 5.38
N ASN A 63 -9.03 -1.37 6.62
CA ASN A 63 -9.55 -0.65 7.76
C ASN A 63 -8.37 -0.25 8.64
N ILE A 64 -8.27 1.03 8.98
CA ILE A 64 -7.18 1.55 9.80
C ILE A 64 -7.72 2.20 11.08
N ALA A 65 -6.94 2.10 12.13
CA ALA A 65 -7.27 2.67 13.44
C ALA A 65 -6.01 3.14 14.17
N VAL A 66 -6.20 4.07 15.09
CA VAL A 66 -5.17 4.41 16.07
C VAL A 66 -5.09 3.27 17.09
N PRO A 67 -3.90 2.71 17.41
CA PRO A 67 -3.78 1.67 18.42
C PRO A 67 -4.27 2.12 19.79
N GLU A 68 -4.68 1.16 20.62
CA GLU A 68 -5.21 1.42 21.95
C GLU A 68 -4.27 2.26 22.84
N ASP A 69 -2.96 2.04 22.71
CA ASP A 69 -1.94 2.77 23.45
C ASP A 69 -1.49 4.08 22.78
N GLY A 70 -2.10 4.42 21.65
CA GLY A 70 -1.80 5.64 20.91
C GLY A 70 -2.64 6.83 21.35
N THR A 71 -2.41 7.96 20.70
CA THR A 71 -3.19 9.18 20.87
C THR A 71 -4.07 9.40 19.64
N ALA A 72 -5.38 9.60 19.85
CA ALA A 72 -6.30 9.86 18.75
C ALA A 72 -5.87 11.10 17.96
N GLY A 73 -5.90 11.01 16.64
CA GLY A 73 -5.49 12.07 15.75
C GLY A 73 -5.40 11.59 14.32
N GLU A 74 -4.87 12.43 13.44
CA GLU A 74 -4.75 12.14 12.01
C GLU A 74 -3.80 10.98 11.75
N ILE A 75 -4.27 10.01 10.97
CA ILE A 75 -3.47 8.89 10.44
C ILE A 75 -3.68 8.78 8.94
N SER A 76 -2.69 8.23 8.25
CA SER A 76 -2.78 8.08 6.80
C SER A 76 -1.96 6.91 6.28
N VAL A 77 -2.37 6.41 5.12
CA VAL A 77 -1.63 5.44 4.32
C VAL A 77 -1.54 5.95 2.89
N ALA A 78 -0.52 5.51 2.17
CA ALA A 78 -0.36 5.80 0.76
C ALA A 78 0.30 4.64 0.04
N LEU A 79 0.06 4.54 -1.26
CA LEU A 79 0.83 3.66 -2.12
C LEU A 79 2.23 4.24 -2.27
N ALA A 80 3.26 3.42 -2.11
CA ALA A 80 4.65 3.82 -2.27
C ALA A 80 5.28 3.11 -3.45
N ILE A 81 6.09 3.82 -4.21
CA ILE A 81 6.86 3.29 -5.34
C ILE A 81 8.34 3.38 -4.96
N ASP A 82 9.01 2.23 -4.89
CA ASP A 82 10.43 2.12 -4.50
C ASP A 82 10.73 2.85 -3.17
N GLY A 83 9.79 2.77 -2.22
CA GLY A 83 9.91 3.40 -0.91
C GLY A 83 9.45 4.85 -0.84
N GLU A 84 9.11 5.47 -1.96
CA GLU A 84 8.63 6.85 -2.02
C GLU A 84 7.10 6.90 -2.04
N PRO A 85 6.44 7.49 -1.03
CA PRO A 85 4.98 7.61 -1.03
C PRO A 85 4.48 8.44 -2.19
N LEU A 86 3.45 7.95 -2.86
CA LEU A 86 2.76 8.67 -3.92
C LEU A 86 1.69 9.56 -3.29
N GLN A 87 1.94 10.85 -3.22
CA GLN A 87 1.09 11.78 -2.47
C GLN A 87 -0.37 11.81 -2.95
N THR A 88 -0.60 11.61 -4.25
CA THR A 88 -1.95 11.57 -4.82
C THR A 88 -2.74 10.34 -4.39
N SER A 89 -2.09 9.31 -3.86
CA SER A 89 -2.73 8.09 -3.36
C SER A 89 -2.97 8.11 -1.86
N LYS A 90 -2.62 9.20 -1.18
CA LYS A 90 -2.71 9.29 0.28
C LYS A 90 -4.17 9.29 0.75
N ALA A 91 -4.51 8.35 1.61
CA ALA A 91 -5.81 8.25 2.26
C ALA A 91 -5.67 8.67 3.72
N ILE A 92 -6.42 9.68 4.12
CA ILE A 92 -6.31 10.32 5.43
C ILE A 92 -7.62 10.13 6.20
N VAL A 93 -7.51 9.73 7.46
CA VAL A 93 -8.63 9.76 8.42
C VAL A 93 -8.16 10.37 9.73
N THR A 94 -9.09 10.98 10.45
CA THR A 94 -8.81 11.61 11.75
C THR A 94 -9.75 11.02 12.81
N PRO A 95 -9.41 9.83 13.36
CA PRO A 95 -10.22 9.24 14.42
C PRO A 95 -10.22 10.11 15.68
N THR A 96 -11.37 10.19 16.32
CA THR A 96 -11.53 10.93 17.59
C THR A 96 -11.31 10.05 18.82
N VAL A 97 -11.31 8.74 18.62
CA VAL A 97 -11.07 7.75 19.68
C VAL A 97 -10.08 6.71 19.19
N VAL A 98 -9.36 6.08 20.12
CA VAL A 98 -8.46 4.97 19.79
C VAL A 98 -9.29 3.72 19.48
N ASP A 99 -8.68 2.78 18.76
CA ASP A 99 -9.25 1.46 18.41
C ASP A 99 -10.56 1.54 17.60
N ALA A 100 -10.82 2.68 16.96
CA ALA A 100 -11.94 2.86 16.04
C ALA A 100 -11.44 2.71 14.60
N TYR A 101 -12.00 1.73 13.88
CA TYR A 101 -11.57 1.40 12.51
C TYR A 101 -12.39 2.18 11.49
N PHE A 102 -11.68 2.74 10.51
CA PHE A 102 -12.27 3.41 9.36
C PHE A 102 -11.75 2.79 8.08
N ASN A 103 -12.66 2.55 7.13
CA ASN A 103 -12.27 2.04 5.83
C ASN A 103 -11.57 3.13 5.02
N VAL A 104 -10.44 2.79 4.44
CA VAL A 104 -9.71 3.64 3.50
C VAL A 104 -9.47 2.89 2.20
N THR A 105 -9.61 3.58 1.09
CA THR A 105 -9.36 3.05 -0.24
C THR A 105 -8.51 4.05 -1.01
N SER A 106 -7.50 3.54 -1.67
CA SER A 106 -6.59 4.35 -2.48
C SER A 106 -6.32 3.65 -3.79
N THR A 107 -6.41 4.39 -4.89
CA THR A 107 -6.17 3.86 -6.24
C THR A 107 -5.20 4.76 -6.97
N ALA A 108 -4.27 4.16 -7.70
CA ALA A 108 -3.35 4.88 -8.55
C ALA A 108 -3.06 4.10 -9.83
N PHE A 109 -2.76 4.82 -10.91
CA PHE A 109 -2.17 4.26 -12.12
C PHE A 109 -0.66 4.41 -12.05
N ILE A 110 0.05 3.31 -12.26
CA ILE A 110 1.51 3.27 -12.21
C ILE A 110 2.02 2.84 -13.56
N THR A 111 2.89 3.67 -14.15
CA THR A 111 3.52 3.41 -15.43
C THR A 111 4.94 2.93 -15.20
N VAL A 112 5.22 1.70 -15.64
CA VAL A 112 6.54 1.07 -15.53
C VAL A 112 7.22 1.11 -16.88
N PRO A 113 8.37 1.78 -17.02
CA PRO A 113 9.09 1.85 -18.30
C PRO A 113 9.55 0.48 -18.76
N LYS A 114 9.75 0.34 -20.08
CA LYS A 114 10.27 -0.87 -20.70
C LYS A 114 11.63 -1.26 -20.10
N GLY A 115 11.76 -2.53 -19.74
CA GLY A 115 12.99 -3.06 -19.16
C GLY A 115 13.21 -2.70 -17.69
N CYS A 116 12.23 -2.05 -17.06
CA CYS A 116 12.31 -1.62 -15.66
C CYS A 116 11.36 -2.43 -14.76
N CYS A 117 11.56 -2.33 -13.45
CA CYS A 117 10.65 -2.86 -12.43
C CYS A 117 10.44 -1.80 -11.37
N PHE A 118 9.21 -1.70 -10.86
CA PHE A 118 8.91 -0.90 -9.67
C PHE A 118 8.45 -1.80 -8.53
N THR A 119 8.92 -1.52 -7.33
CA THR A 119 8.44 -2.16 -6.11
C THR A 119 7.37 -1.29 -5.48
N ILE A 120 6.20 -1.87 -5.24
CA ILE A 120 5.05 -1.18 -4.68
C ILE A 120 4.77 -1.71 -3.29
N ALA A 121 4.36 -0.82 -2.39
CA ALA A 121 3.90 -1.16 -1.06
C ALA A 121 2.82 -0.18 -0.62
N VAL A 122 2.13 -0.53 0.46
CA VAL A 122 1.25 0.39 1.17
C VAL A 122 1.97 0.82 2.44
N GLU A 123 2.25 2.11 2.56
CA GLU A 123 3.07 2.65 3.63
C GLU A 123 2.23 3.46 4.61
N ASN A 124 2.56 3.34 5.91
CA ASN A 124 2.03 4.24 6.91
C ASN A 124 2.73 5.60 6.77
N THR A 125 2.01 6.57 6.22
CA THR A 125 2.51 7.93 5.98
C THR A 125 2.08 8.92 7.05
N SER A 126 1.58 8.45 8.18
CA SER A 126 1.16 9.30 9.29
C SER A 126 2.30 10.19 9.76
N ALA A 127 2.00 11.47 9.96
CA ALA A 127 2.97 12.48 10.36
C ALA A 127 2.86 12.79 11.86
N SER A 128 3.97 13.25 12.45
CA SER A 128 3.96 13.73 13.82
C SER A 128 3.06 14.95 13.97
N ALA A 129 2.25 14.98 15.02
CA ALA A 129 1.41 16.13 15.31
C ALA A 129 2.22 17.35 15.76
N THR A 130 3.37 17.11 16.41
CA THR A 130 4.31 18.16 16.85
C THR A 130 5.74 17.69 16.58
N PRO A 131 6.73 18.61 16.54
CA PRO A 131 8.12 18.24 16.33
C PRO A 131 8.73 17.30 17.39
N THR A 132 8.12 17.26 18.58
CA THR A 132 8.60 16.44 19.71
C THR A 132 7.83 15.12 19.87
N THR A 133 6.72 14.96 19.16
CA THR A 133 5.89 13.74 19.20
C THR A 133 6.29 12.81 18.07
N PRO A 134 6.58 11.51 18.32
CA PRO A 134 6.86 10.59 17.23
C PRO A 134 5.64 10.40 16.33
N ALA A 135 5.88 10.11 15.06
CA ALA A 135 4.81 9.79 14.12
C ALA A 135 4.05 8.53 14.59
N PRO A 136 2.72 8.53 14.50
CA PRO A 136 1.92 7.45 15.07
C PRO A 136 2.05 6.15 14.26
N ALA A 137 2.04 5.01 14.98
CA ALA A 137 1.75 3.72 14.40
C ALA A 137 0.26 3.59 14.13
N ILE A 138 -0.11 2.66 13.26
CA ILE A 138 -1.51 2.35 12.96
C ILE A 138 -1.77 0.86 13.07
N ASN A 139 -3.00 0.49 13.42
CA ASN A 139 -3.51 -0.86 13.23
C ASN A 139 -4.20 -0.94 11.86
N VAL A 140 -3.90 -1.98 11.11
CA VAL A 140 -4.52 -2.25 9.82
C VAL A 140 -5.21 -3.60 9.88
N GLN A 141 -6.47 -3.63 9.47
CA GLN A 141 -7.30 -4.84 9.46
C GLN A 141 -7.89 -5.01 8.07
N ASN A 142 -8.01 -6.27 7.63
CA ASN A 142 -8.63 -6.61 6.35
C ASN A 142 -7.94 -5.91 5.17
N ALA A 143 -6.60 -5.92 5.16
CA ALA A 143 -5.82 -5.31 4.08
C ALA A 143 -5.99 -6.08 2.78
N ASN A 144 -6.20 -5.36 1.69
CA ASN A 144 -6.39 -5.91 0.36
C ASN A 144 -5.69 -5.01 -0.66
N LEU A 145 -4.87 -5.60 -1.50
CA LEU A 145 -4.20 -4.89 -2.59
C LEU A 145 -4.51 -5.61 -3.90
N VAL A 146 -5.19 -4.93 -4.80
CA VAL A 146 -5.52 -5.43 -6.13
C VAL A 146 -4.63 -4.74 -7.15
N VAL A 147 -4.00 -5.52 -8.00
CA VAL A 147 -3.14 -5.03 -9.07
C VAL A 147 -3.67 -5.54 -10.41
N GLU A 148 -3.99 -4.65 -11.31
CA GLU A 148 -4.46 -4.99 -12.64
C GLU A 148 -3.61 -4.29 -13.70
N ARG A 149 -3.13 -5.06 -14.66
CA ARG A 149 -2.44 -4.48 -15.82
C ARG A 149 -3.48 -3.98 -16.81
N VAL A 150 -3.43 -2.70 -17.17
CA VAL A 150 -4.42 -2.05 -18.02
C VAL A 150 -3.88 -1.65 -19.40
N ALA A 151 -2.56 -1.71 -19.58
CA ALA A 151 -1.98 -1.42 -20.89
C ALA A 151 -0.59 -2.07 -21.07
#